data_1b670240561969d453faa1f3e92ae058
#
_entry.id   1b670240561969d453faa1f3e92ae058
#
_cell.length_a   1.000
_cell.length_b   1.000
_cell.length_c   1.000
_cell.angle_alpha   90.00
_cell.angle_beta   90.00
_cell.angle_gamma   90.00
#
_symmetry.space_group_name_H-M   'P 1'
#
loop_
_entity.id
_entity.type
_entity.pdbx_description
1 polymer ?
#
loop_
_entity_poly.entity_id
_entity_poly.type
_entity_poly.pdbx_seq_one_letter_code
_entity_poly.pdbx_strand_id
1 'polypeptide(L)'
;MYRLILGIESSCDETGVALVRADAPGSAPVLLAHALHSQIALHQAYGGVVPELASRDHIRRVLPLTRTVMAQASASLDAVDLVAFTRGPGLAGALLVGAGVACALGAALGVPVLGVHHLEGHLLSPFLSADPPEFPFVALLVSGGHTQLMRVDGVGRYELLGETIDDAAGEAFDKSAKLMGLPYPGGPVLARLAEQGDAAAFKLPRPLLHSGDLDFSFAGLKTAVLTQARKLGSALEERKADLAASTQAAIVEVLVKKSLKALDGAGLKRLVVAGGVGANRLLRDTLDQACRVRGVRVHYPELHLCTDNGAMIAMAAAMRVQAGVAEAGCDYAFDVKPRWPLQDLSR
;
A
#
# COMPACT_ATOMS: atom_id res chain seq x y z
N MET A 1 23.95 0.32 15.90
CA MET A 1 22.56 0.81 15.89
C MET A 1 22.48 1.97 14.90
N TYR A 2 21.57 1.94 13.96
CA TYR A 2 21.46 2.98 12.94
C TYR A 2 20.50 4.06 13.44
N ARG A 3 20.95 5.32 13.47
CA ARG A 3 20.15 6.46 13.96
C ARG A 3 19.39 7.17 12.86
N LEU A 4 20.01 7.37 11.70
CA LEU A 4 19.39 8.01 10.55
C LEU A 4 19.30 7.02 9.39
N ILE A 5 18.08 6.73 8.96
CA ILE A 5 17.76 5.74 7.93
C ILE A 5 17.11 6.45 6.75
N LEU A 6 17.77 6.39 5.59
CA LEU A 6 17.23 6.88 4.32
C LEU A 6 16.46 5.76 3.64
N GLY A 7 15.17 5.93 3.39
CA GLY A 7 14.32 4.97 2.70
C GLY A 7 14.01 5.39 1.27
N ILE A 8 14.12 4.44 0.33
CA ILE A 8 13.85 4.63 -1.09
C ILE A 8 12.77 3.64 -1.53
N GLU A 9 11.65 4.17 -2.04
CA GLU A 9 10.56 3.43 -2.67
C GLU A 9 10.55 3.68 -4.17
N SER A 10 10.49 2.61 -4.97
CA SER A 10 10.41 2.68 -6.43
C SER A 10 9.76 1.47 -7.06
N SER A 11 8.86 0.77 -6.35
CA SER A 11 8.35 -0.53 -6.80
C SER A 11 7.38 -0.48 -7.98
N CYS A 12 6.71 0.65 -8.21
CA CYS A 12 5.68 0.79 -9.26
C CYS A 12 5.76 2.13 -9.98
N ASP A 13 4.87 3.07 -9.69
CA ASP A 13 4.74 4.37 -10.38
C ASP A 13 4.86 5.58 -9.43
N GLU A 14 5.23 5.34 -8.19
CA GLU A 14 5.65 6.37 -7.25
C GLU A 14 7.14 6.26 -6.94
N THR A 15 7.85 7.39 -6.97
CA THR A 15 9.22 7.49 -6.44
C THR A 15 9.17 8.18 -5.10
N GLY A 16 9.44 7.46 -4.03
CA GLY A 16 9.43 8.00 -2.67
C GLY A 16 10.80 7.97 -2.02
N VAL A 17 11.17 9.04 -1.31
CA VAL A 17 12.34 9.09 -0.45
C VAL A 17 11.94 9.66 0.90
N ALA A 18 12.50 9.12 1.98
CA ALA A 18 12.26 9.65 3.33
C ALA A 18 13.46 9.45 4.24
N LEU A 19 13.54 10.26 5.27
CA LEU A 19 14.51 10.13 6.36
C LEU A 19 13.78 9.87 7.67
N VAL A 20 14.12 8.77 8.32
CA VAL A 20 13.57 8.35 9.62
C VAL A 20 14.70 8.30 10.63
N ARG A 21 14.42 8.78 11.86
CA ARG A 21 15.31 8.68 13.00
C ARG A 21 14.84 7.58 13.96
N ALA A 22 15.77 6.71 14.36
CA ALA A 22 15.56 5.63 15.31
C ALA A 22 16.57 5.77 16.47
N ASP A 23 16.19 6.46 17.55
CA ASP A 23 17.12 6.90 18.59
C ASP A 23 17.59 5.78 19.53
N ALA A 24 16.72 4.86 19.94
CA ALA A 24 17.03 3.79 20.87
C ALA A 24 16.24 2.50 20.59
N PRO A 25 16.72 1.32 21.02
CA PRO A 25 15.93 0.10 20.98
C PRO A 25 14.62 0.29 21.75
N GLY A 26 13.50 -0.05 21.10
CA GLY A 26 12.16 0.06 21.70
C GLY A 26 11.55 1.47 21.66
N SER A 27 12.27 2.51 21.21
CA SER A 27 11.66 3.80 20.90
C SER A 27 11.00 3.77 19.52
N ALA A 28 9.84 4.42 19.38
CA ALA A 28 9.20 4.56 18.09
C ALA A 28 10.10 5.38 17.13
N PRO A 29 10.38 4.90 15.92
CA PRO A 29 11.08 5.70 14.93
C PRO A 29 10.28 6.94 14.55
N VAL A 30 10.98 8.04 14.24
CA VAL A 30 10.37 9.34 13.93
C VAL A 30 10.65 9.71 12.48
N LEU A 31 9.61 10.04 11.73
CA LEU A 31 9.74 10.60 10.38
C LEU A 31 10.24 12.04 10.46
N LEU A 32 11.41 12.32 9.89
CA LEU A 32 12.00 13.66 9.87
C LEU A 32 11.58 14.44 8.61
N ALA A 33 11.59 13.78 7.46
CA ALA A 33 11.19 14.37 6.19
C ALA A 33 10.83 13.26 5.19
N HIS A 34 9.96 13.59 4.25
CA HIS A 34 9.69 12.72 3.10
C HIS A 34 9.35 13.54 1.86
N ALA A 35 9.64 12.99 0.70
CA ALA A 35 9.26 13.57 -0.59
C ALA A 35 8.81 12.44 -1.53
N LEU A 36 7.78 12.73 -2.32
CA LEU A 36 7.14 11.80 -3.24
C LEU A 36 6.99 12.46 -4.61
N HIS A 37 7.26 11.68 -5.66
CA HIS A 37 6.91 12.03 -7.02
C HIS A 37 6.01 10.94 -7.60
N SER A 38 4.80 11.30 -7.99
CA SER A 38 3.86 10.38 -8.65
C SER A 38 3.95 10.51 -10.16
N GLN A 39 3.97 9.37 -10.83
CA GLN A 39 4.04 9.27 -12.30
C GLN A 39 2.65 9.16 -12.95
N ILE A 40 1.57 9.41 -12.21
CA ILE A 40 0.18 9.32 -12.70
C ILE A 40 0.01 10.07 -14.02
N ALA A 41 0.51 11.32 -14.11
CA ALA A 41 0.41 12.13 -15.32
C ALA A 41 1.13 11.50 -16.53
N LEU A 42 2.25 10.80 -16.28
CA LEU A 42 3.01 10.09 -17.32
C LEU A 42 2.22 8.89 -17.85
N HIS A 43 1.53 8.16 -16.98
CA HIS A 43 0.83 6.91 -17.31
C HIS A 43 -0.61 7.13 -17.76
N GLN A 44 -1.19 8.30 -17.51
CA GLN A 44 -2.59 8.62 -17.82
C GLN A 44 -2.92 8.43 -19.30
N ALA A 45 -2.03 8.83 -20.19
CA ALA A 45 -2.20 8.68 -21.64
C ALA A 45 -2.29 7.21 -22.10
N TYR A 46 -1.75 6.29 -21.31
CA TYR A 46 -1.74 4.85 -21.59
C TYR A 46 -2.86 4.09 -20.87
N GLY A 47 -3.56 4.75 -19.95
CA GLY A 47 -4.65 4.16 -19.16
C GLY A 47 -4.18 3.11 -18.16
N GLY A 48 -2.93 3.19 -17.70
CA GLY A 48 -2.29 2.32 -16.71
C GLY A 48 -0.76 2.39 -16.77
N VAL A 49 -0.09 1.80 -15.79
CA VAL A 49 1.37 1.86 -15.66
C VAL A 49 2.07 1.16 -16.81
N VAL A 50 3.06 1.84 -17.41
CA VAL A 50 3.98 1.30 -18.43
C VAL A 50 5.33 1.08 -17.74
N PRO A 51 5.76 -0.18 -17.48
CA PRO A 51 6.92 -0.48 -16.65
C PRO A 51 8.24 0.16 -17.13
N GLU A 52 8.45 0.22 -18.43
CA GLU A 52 9.64 0.83 -19.03
C GLU A 52 9.71 2.34 -18.76
N LEU A 53 8.58 3.05 -18.88
CA LEU A 53 8.50 4.47 -18.58
C LEU A 53 8.69 4.73 -17.09
N ALA A 54 8.08 3.89 -16.24
CA ALA A 54 8.24 3.99 -14.80
C ALA A 54 9.72 3.91 -14.39
N SER A 55 10.44 2.89 -14.86
CA SER A 55 11.86 2.70 -14.58
C SER A 55 12.70 3.91 -14.98
N ARG A 56 12.47 4.46 -16.18
CA ARG A 56 13.21 5.63 -16.69
C ARG A 56 12.94 6.90 -15.89
N ASP A 57 11.72 7.08 -15.38
CA ASP A 57 11.42 8.26 -14.56
C ASP A 57 12.00 8.14 -13.15
N HIS A 58 11.97 6.94 -12.54
CA HIS A 58 12.63 6.71 -11.25
C HIS A 58 14.09 7.14 -11.25
N ILE A 59 14.86 6.81 -12.29
CA ILE A 59 16.27 7.22 -12.43
C ILE A 59 16.43 8.74 -12.32
N ARG A 60 15.48 9.50 -12.87
CA ARG A 60 15.51 10.97 -12.86
C ARG A 60 15.09 11.56 -11.52
N ARG A 61 14.31 10.83 -10.72
CA ARG A 61 13.65 11.36 -9.51
C ARG A 61 14.36 11.05 -8.22
N VAL A 62 14.96 9.88 -8.06
CA VAL A 62 15.48 9.42 -6.77
C VAL A 62 16.49 10.39 -6.18
N LEU A 63 17.51 10.84 -6.92
CA LEU A 63 18.53 11.76 -6.40
C LEU A 63 18.01 13.17 -6.11
N PRO A 64 17.20 13.81 -6.97
CA PRO A 64 16.54 15.08 -6.62
C PRO A 64 15.68 14.97 -5.35
N LEU A 65 14.88 13.92 -5.21
CA LEU A 65 14.07 13.70 -4.01
C LEU A 65 14.93 13.47 -2.77
N THR A 66 16.03 12.72 -2.88
CA THR A 66 17.00 12.57 -1.79
C THR A 66 17.53 13.91 -1.31
N ARG A 67 17.96 14.78 -2.23
CA ARG A 67 18.42 16.15 -1.88
C ARG A 67 17.33 16.97 -1.19
N THR A 68 16.09 16.88 -1.67
CA THR A 68 14.93 17.55 -1.07
C THR A 68 14.71 17.10 0.36
N VAL A 69 14.69 15.77 0.61
CA VAL A 69 14.50 15.18 1.94
C VAL A 69 15.60 15.58 2.90
N MET A 70 16.87 15.54 2.48
CA MET A 70 18.00 15.94 3.33
C MET A 70 17.93 17.43 3.69
N ALA A 71 17.56 18.28 2.73
CA ALA A 71 17.37 19.72 2.98
C ALA A 71 16.22 19.99 3.95
N GLN A 72 15.07 19.33 3.79
CA GLN A 72 13.91 19.45 4.68
C GLN A 72 14.23 19.01 6.11
N ALA A 73 15.01 17.92 6.25
CA ALA A 73 15.45 17.44 7.54
C ALA A 73 16.60 18.25 8.16
N SER A 74 17.16 19.23 7.43
CA SER A 74 18.38 19.95 7.82
C SER A 74 19.53 19.01 8.16
N ALA A 75 19.65 17.90 7.43
CA ALA A 75 20.64 16.84 7.63
C ALA A 75 21.63 16.76 6.46
N SER A 76 22.87 16.40 6.75
CA SER A 76 23.88 16.06 5.73
C SER A 76 23.77 14.59 5.31
N LEU A 77 24.12 14.27 4.07
CA LEU A 77 24.18 12.89 3.61
C LEU A 77 25.17 12.04 4.42
N ASP A 78 26.26 12.63 4.88
CA ASP A 78 27.27 11.95 5.71
C ASP A 78 26.73 11.55 7.09
N ALA A 79 25.58 12.07 7.50
CA ALA A 79 24.93 11.69 8.75
C ALA A 79 24.00 10.46 8.60
N VAL A 80 23.78 9.97 7.38
CA VAL A 80 22.97 8.75 7.13
C VAL A 80 23.77 7.53 7.57
N ASP A 81 23.13 6.67 8.38
CA ASP A 81 23.76 5.46 8.92
C ASP A 81 23.36 4.18 8.16
N LEU A 82 22.22 4.24 7.42
CA LEU A 82 21.64 3.11 6.70
C LEU A 82 20.84 3.61 5.52
N VAL A 83 20.99 2.96 4.36
CA VAL A 83 20.12 3.16 3.21
C VAL A 83 19.22 1.95 3.02
N ALA A 84 17.91 2.15 3.17
CA ALA A 84 16.90 1.13 2.93
C ALA A 84 16.24 1.32 1.56
N PHE A 85 15.89 0.23 0.90
CA PHE A 85 15.23 0.29 -0.41
C PHE A 85 14.21 -0.83 -0.55
N THR A 86 13.22 -0.63 -1.41
CA THR A 86 12.25 -1.67 -1.73
C THR A 86 12.92 -2.73 -2.60
N ARG A 87 13.09 -3.93 -2.02
CA ARG A 87 13.64 -5.08 -2.72
C ARG A 87 12.60 -5.81 -3.57
N GLY A 88 11.32 -5.69 -3.20
CA GLY A 88 10.15 -6.32 -3.82
C GLY A 88 8.99 -6.50 -2.84
N PRO A 89 7.83 -7.00 -3.33
CA PRO A 89 7.49 -7.18 -4.74
C PRO A 89 7.33 -5.88 -5.50
N GLY A 90 7.26 -5.96 -6.85
CA GLY A 90 7.08 -4.80 -7.72
C GLY A 90 7.55 -5.02 -9.16
N LEU A 91 7.58 -3.97 -9.94
CA LEU A 91 8.07 -3.98 -11.32
C LEU A 91 9.59 -4.12 -11.33
N ALA A 92 10.10 -5.18 -11.97
CA ALA A 92 11.54 -5.53 -11.93
C ALA A 92 12.47 -4.35 -12.28
N GLY A 93 12.19 -3.64 -13.38
CA GLY A 93 13.01 -2.50 -13.80
C GLY A 93 12.95 -1.32 -12.82
N ALA A 94 11.80 -1.06 -12.23
CA ALA A 94 11.60 -0.02 -11.23
C ALA A 94 12.34 -0.35 -9.92
N LEU A 95 12.21 -1.58 -9.43
CA LEU A 95 12.96 -2.09 -8.26
C LEU A 95 14.47 -1.99 -8.46
N LEU A 96 14.98 -2.38 -9.65
CA LEU A 96 16.42 -2.29 -9.98
C LEU A 96 16.96 -0.86 -9.88
N VAL A 97 16.16 0.14 -10.23
CA VAL A 97 16.58 1.55 -10.09
C VAL A 97 16.76 1.92 -8.63
N GLY A 98 15.77 1.67 -7.77
CA GLY A 98 15.86 1.97 -6.34
C GLY A 98 17.01 1.22 -5.66
N ALA A 99 17.14 -0.08 -5.94
CA ALA A 99 18.21 -0.90 -5.41
C ALA A 99 19.60 -0.42 -5.86
N GLY A 100 19.75 -0.14 -7.16
CA GLY A 100 21.02 0.37 -7.70
C GLY A 100 21.44 1.70 -7.10
N VAL A 101 20.51 2.66 -6.96
CA VAL A 101 20.79 3.95 -6.33
C VAL A 101 21.10 3.78 -4.84
N ALA A 102 20.35 2.94 -4.11
CA ALA A 102 20.60 2.68 -2.70
C ALA A 102 21.99 2.08 -2.46
N CYS A 103 22.37 1.07 -3.26
CA CYS A 103 23.69 0.45 -3.17
C CYS A 103 24.81 1.42 -3.55
N ALA A 104 24.62 2.26 -4.58
CA ALA A 104 25.59 3.28 -4.97
C ALA A 104 25.78 4.35 -3.87
N LEU A 105 24.69 4.80 -3.24
CA LEU A 105 24.75 5.71 -2.09
C LEU A 105 25.42 5.05 -0.89
N GLY A 106 25.05 3.82 -0.54
CA GLY A 106 25.67 3.07 0.53
C GLY A 106 27.18 2.95 0.35
N ALA A 107 27.63 2.57 -0.85
CA ALA A 107 29.04 2.45 -1.19
C ALA A 107 29.78 3.81 -1.12
N ALA A 108 29.17 4.88 -1.63
CA ALA A 108 29.77 6.22 -1.61
C ALA A 108 29.90 6.80 -0.20
N LEU A 109 28.97 6.48 0.70
CA LEU A 109 28.94 6.95 2.08
C LEU A 109 29.66 5.98 3.04
N GLY A 110 29.99 4.75 2.60
CA GLY A 110 30.57 3.72 3.45
C GLY A 110 29.59 3.16 4.48
N VAL A 111 28.27 3.21 4.21
CA VAL A 111 27.21 2.75 5.11
C VAL A 111 26.48 1.51 4.56
N PRO A 112 25.96 0.65 5.44
CA PRO A 112 25.23 -0.54 4.99
C PRO A 112 23.94 -0.21 4.27
N VAL A 113 23.44 -1.21 3.51
CA VAL A 113 22.16 -1.16 2.81
C VAL A 113 21.24 -2.28 3.30
N LEU A 114 19.92 -2.05 3.22
CA LEU A 114 18.91 -3.03 3.60
C LEU A 114 17.76 -3.07 2.59
N GLY A 115 17.56 -4.25 1.99
CA GLY A 115 16.38 -4.51 1.15
C GLY A 115 15.15 -4.81 2.01
N VAL A 116 14.08 -4.06 1.80
CA VAL A 116 12.81 -4.15 2.54
C VAL A 116 11.71 -4.71 1.64
N HIS A 117 10.79 -5.46 2.24
CA HIS A 117 9.61 -5.96 1.56
C HIS A 117 8.55 -4.85 1.47
N HIS A 118 8.09 -4.54 0.26
CA HIS A 118 7.12 -3.47 -0.01
C HIS A 118 5.85 -3.57 0.84
N LEU A 119 5.23 -4.76 0.92
CA LEU A 119 4.01 -4.96 1.68
C LEU A 119 4.23 -4.88 3.20
N GLU A 120 5.42 -5.23 3.68
CA GLU A 120 5.78 -5.00 5.08
C GLU A 120 5.88 -3.51 5.39
N GLY A 121 6.40 -2.71 4.45
CA GLY A 121 6.36 -1.25 4.53
C GLY A 121 4.95 -0.73 4.76
N HIS A 122 4.00 -1.18 3.97
CA HIS A 122 2.59 -0.82 4.16
C HIS A 122 2.04 -1.27 5.51
N LEU A 123 2.28 -2.52 5.94
CA LEU A 123 1.79 -3.04 7.22
C LEU A 123 2.32 -2.27 8.43
N LEU A 124 3.55 -1.78 8.36
CA LEU A 124 4.20 -1.06 9.44
C LEU A 124 4.03 0.47 9.33
N SER A 125 3.49 0.99 8.22
CA SER A 125 3.29 2.44 8.04
C SER A 125 2.39 3.09 9.11
N PRO A 126 1.35 2.43 9.68
CA PRO A 126 0.56 3.01 10.76
C PRO A 126 1.34 3.27 12.07
N PHE A 127 2.53 2.68 12.23
CA PHE A 127 3.41 3.02 13.36
C PHE A 127 4.02 4.44 13.26
N LEU A 128 3.90 5.09 12.09
CA LEU A 128 4.22 6.52 11.91
C LEU A 128 3.09 7.46 12.36
N SER A 129 1.89 6.95 12.63
CA SER A 129 0.75 7.77 13.05
C SER A 129 0.87 8.18 14.51
N ALA A 130 0.10 9.21 14.90
CA ALA A 130 0.01 9.66 16.29
C ALA A 130 -0.59 8.61 17.25
N ASP A 131 -1.33 7.64 16.71
CA ASP A 131 -1.95 6.53 17.41
C ASP A 131 -1.47 5.20 16.81
N PRO A 132 -0.23 4.76 17.11
CA PRO A 132 0.33 3.55 16.54
C PRO A 132 -0.37 2.30 17.07
N PRO A 133 -0.51 1.23 16.25
CA PRO A 133 -1.04 -0.03 16.72
C PRO A 133 -0.05 -0.74 17.66
N GLU A 134 -0.57 -1.68 18.46
CA GLU A 134 0.25 -2.64 19.20
C GLU A 134 0.06 -4.04 18.61
N PHE A 135 1.11 -4.86 18.63
CA PHE A 135 1.02 -6.28 18.26
C PHE A 135 0.29 -7.11 19.34
N PRO A 136 -0.40 -8.21 19.01
CA PRO A 136 -0.77 -8.62 17.66
C PRO A 136 -2.00 -7.88 17.13
N PHE A 137 -2.17 -7.88 15.80
CA PHE A 137 -3.35 -7.32 15.12
C PHE A 137 -3.70 -8.11 13.84
N VAL A 138 -4.94 -7.95 13.37
CA VAL A 138 -5.31 -8.34 12.00
C VAL A 138 -5.02 -7.15 11.07
N ALA A 139 -4.44 -7.41 9.92
CA ALA A 139 -4.23 -6.39 8.89
C ALA A 139 -5.08 -6.67 7.66
N LEU A 140 -5.76 -5.65 7.14
CA LEU A 140 -6.30 -5.58 5.80
C LEU A 140 -5.31 -4.78 4.95
N LEU A 141 -4.52 -5.46 4.14
CA LEU A 141 -3.65 -4.86 3.15
C LEU A 141 -4.43 -4.75 1.85
N VAL A 142 -4.70 -3.53 1.39
CA VAL A 142 -5.58 -3.27 0.25
C VAL A 142 -5.03 -2.15 -0.62
N SER A 143 -4.48 -2.53 -1.78
CA SER A 143 -3.82 -1.63 -2.73
C SER A 143 -4.28 -1.88 -4.17
N GLY A 144 -3.64 -1.23 -5.14
CA GLY A 144 -3.86 -1.47 -6.57
C GLY A 144 -3.60 -2.92 -6.97
N GLY A 145 -2.55 -3.56 -6.43
CA GLY A 145 -2.13 -4.91 -6.81
C GLY A 145 -2.39 -6.00 -5.77
N HIS A 146 -2.77 -5.65 -4.54
CA HIS A 146 -2.90 -6.62 -3.44
C HIS A 146 -4.20 -6.42 -2.67
N THR A 147 -4.80 -7.54 -2.25
CA THR A 147 -5.89 -7.59 -1.28
C THR A 147 -5.68 -8.82 -0.42
N GLN A 148 -5.21 -8.61 0.82
CA GLN A 148 -4.83 -9.67 1.74
C GLN A 148 -5.32 -9.36 3.14
N LEU A 149 -5.73 -10.40 3.86
CA LEU A 149 -5.95 -10.40 5.30
C LEU A 149 -4.81 -11.18 5.96
N MET A 150 -4.20 -10.58 6.94
CA MET A 150 -3.05 -11.14 7.64
C MET A 150 -3.21 -11.04 9.14
N ARG A 151 -2.71 -12.02 9.87
CA ARG A 151 -2.40 -11.91 11.29
C ARG A 151 -0.94 -11.46 11.41
N VAL A 152 -0.73 -10.45 12.22
CA VAL A 152 0.58 -9.84 12.45
C VAL A 152 0.90 -9.95 13.93
N ASP A 153 1.80 -10.87 14.28
CA ASP A 153 2.19 -11.11 15.68
C ASP A 153 3.41 -10.28 16.11
N GLY A 154 4.11 -9.66 15.16
CA GLY A 154 5.27 -8.82 15.35
C GLY A 154 5.98 -8.56 14.03
N VAL A 155 7.03 -7.75 14.05
CA VAL A 155 7.88 -7.49 12.88
C VAL A 155 8.47 -8.79 12.38
N GLY A 156 8.33 -9.08 11.09
CA GLY A 156 8.81 -10.33 10.47
C GLY A 156 7.95 -11.56 10.78
N ARG A 157 6.83 -11.44 11.49
CA ARG A 157 5.95 -12.58 11.84
C ARG A 157 4.54 -12.36 11.30
N TYR A 158 4.31 -12.90 10.10
CA TYR A 158 3.11 -12.68 9.30
C TYR A 158 2.47 -14.03 8.93
N GLU A 159 1.17 -14.14 9.18
CA GLU A 159 0.35 -15.28 8.78
C GLU A 159 -0.71 -14.80 7.80
N LEU A 160 -0.74 -15.37 6.59
CA LEU A 160 -1.77 -15.09 5.60
C LEU A 160 -3.07 -15.79 6.02
N LEU A 161 -4.14 -15.02 6.21
CA LEU A 161 -5.47 -15.54 6.55
C LEU A 161 -6.37 -15.70 5.33
N GLY A 162 -6.18 -14.90 4.30
CA GLY A 162 -6.87 -14.94 3.03
C GLY A 162 -6.39 -13.86 2.08
N GLU A 163 -6.54 -14.07 0.79
CA GLU A 163 -6.13 -13.15 -0.25
C GLU A 163 -7.06 -13.16 -1.46
N THR A 164 -6.86 -12.22 -2.38
CA THR A 164 -7.62 -12.25 -3.63
C THR A 164 -7.14 -13.39 -4.53
N ILE A 165 -8.08 -14.11 -5.10
CA ILE A 165 -7.80 -15.20 -6.06
C ILE A 165 -7.78 -14.71 -7.52
N ASP A 166 -8.14 -13.44 -7.74
CA ASP A 166 -8.19 -12.83 -9.07
C ASP A 166 -7.79 -11.33 -9.00
N ASP A 167 -8.65 -10.40 -9.41
CA ASP A 167 -8.38 -8.96 -9.34
C ASP A 167 -8.24 -8.49 -7.88
N ALA A 168 -7.29 -7.60 -7.59
CA ALA A 168 -7.24 -6.88 -6.32
C ALA A 168 -8.36 -5.83 -6.23
N ALA A 169 -8.71 -5.39 -5.01
CA ALA A 169 -9.77 -4.42 -4.80
C ALA A 169 -9.50 -3.08 -5.51
N GLY A 170 -8.26 -2.58 -5.46
CA GLY A 170 -7.88 -1.36 -6.18
C GLY A 170 -7.96 -1.53 -7.69
N GLU A 171 -7.51 -2.67 -8.20
CA GLU A 171 -7.67 -3.04 -9.60
C GLU A 171 -9.14 -3.14 -10.01
N ALA A 172 -10.01 -3.65 -9.14
CA ALA A 172 -11.46 -3.68 -9.38
C ALA A 172 -12.06 -2.27 -9.45
N PHE A 173 -11.62 -1.34 -8.60
CA PHE A 173 -11.99 0.07 -8.70
C PHE A 173 -11.54 0.68 -10.03
N ASP A 174 -10.27 0.54 -10.40
CA ASP A 174 -9.69 1.14 -11.61
C ASP A 174 -10.31 0.58 -12.89
N LYS A 175 -10.47 -0.75 -12.96
CA LYS A 175 -11.11 -1.41 -14.11
C LYS A 175 -12.57 -1.02 -14.23
N SER A 176 -13.31 -0.94 -13.12
CA SER A 176 -14.72 -0.50 -13.13
C SER A 176 -14.84 0.96 -13.56
N ALA A 177 -13.97 1.84 -13.07
CA ALA A 177 -13.92 3.23 -13.50
C ALA A 177 -13.67 3.36 -15.02
N LYS A 178 -12.70 2.61 -15.55
CA LYS A 178 -12.40 2.57 -16.99
C LYS A 178 -13.60 2.11 -17.82
N LEU A 179 -14.37 1.12 -17.34
CA LEU A 179 -15.59 0.65 -18.00
C LEU A 179 -16.71 1.71 -18.03
N MET A 180 -16.68 2.66 -17.08
CA MET A 180 -17.59 3.81 -17.03
C MET A 180 -17.05 5.03 -17.80
N GLY A 181 -15.89 4.92 -18.47
CA GLY A 181 -15.25 6.05 -19.16
C GLY A 181 -14.62 7.09 -18.22
N LEU A 182 -14.33 6.73 -16.98
CA LEU A 182 -13.66 7.60 -16.01
C LEU A 182 -12.15 7.63 -16.25
N PRO A 183 -11.46 8.75 -15.94
CA PRO A 183 -10.02 8.88 -16.14
C PRO A 183 -9.21 8.05 -15.13
N TYR A 184 -7.94 7.79 -15.46
CA TYR A 184 -6.95 7.18 -14.59
C TYR A 184 -6.30 8.23 -13.64
N PRO A 185 -6.03 7.91 -12.36
CA PRO A 185 -6.38 6.67 -11.65
C PRO A 185 -7.89 6.60 -11.34
N GLY A 186 -8.49 5.44 -11.64
CA GLY A 186 -9.93 5.27 -11.61
C GLY A 186 -10.54 5.25 -10.20
N GLY A 187 -9.85 4.63 -9.23
CA GLY A 187 -10.37 4.44 -7.87
C GLY A 187 -10.81 5.73 -7.19
N PRO A 188 -9.95 6.76 -7.06
CA PRO A 188 -10.33 8.03 -6.45
C PRO A 188 -11.42 8.78 -7.21
N VAL A 189 -11.45 8.66 -8.55
CA VAL A 189 -12.46 9.32 -9.37
C VAL A 189 -13.83 8.65 -9.20
N LEU A 190 -13.85 7.31 -9.24
CA LEU A 190 -15.05 6.53 -8.99
C LEU A 190 -15.61 6.79 -7.58
N ALA A 191 -14.74 6.84 -6.57
CA ALA A 191 -15.16 7.10 -5.19
C ALA A 191 -15.83 8.47 -5.02
N ARG A 192 -15.27 9.52 -5.63
CA ARG A 192 -15.89 10.87 -5.62
C ARG A 192 -17.22 10.90 -6.36
N LEU A 193 -17.30 10.22 -7.51
CA LEU A 193 -18.57 10.15 -8.28
C LEU A 193 -19.64 9.38 -7.50
N ALA A 194 -19.25 8.32 -6.79
CA ALA A 194 -20.14 7.51 -5.97
C ALA A 194 -20.84 8.30 -4.84
N GLU A 195 -20.25 9.40 -4.37
CA GLU A 195 -20.86 10.26 -3.33
C GLU A 195 -22.16 10.94 -3.83
N GLN A 196 -22.36 11.01 -5.15
CA GLN A 196 -23.53 11.64 -5.79
C GLN A 196 -24.59 10.62 -6.22
N GLY A 197 -24.34 9.32 -6.05
CA GLY A 197 -25.19 8.25 -6.55
C GLY A 197 -25.87 7.46 -5.44
N ASP A 198 -26.87 6.66 -5.84
CA ASP A 198 -27.55 5.72 -4.97
C ASP A 198 -26.84 4.34 -5.00
N ALA A 199 -26.31 3.93 -3.86
CA ALA A 199 -25.64 2.64 -3.70
C ALA A 199 -26.58 1.42 -3.86
N ALA A 200 -27.91 1.61 -3.75
CA ALA A 200 -28.91 0.57 -3.91
C ALA A 200 -29.47 0.48 -5.34
N ALA A 201 -29.11 1.41 -6.23
CA ALA A 201 -29.65 1.51 -7.58
C ALA A 201 -29.40 0.28 -8.45
N PHE A 202 -28.24 -0.40 -8.25
CA PHE A 202 -27.89 -1.61 -9.00
C PHE A 202 -27.52 -2.75 -8.06
N LYS A 203 -28.18 -3.88 -8.22
CA LYS A 203 -27.87 -5.10 -7.47
C LYS A 203 -26.69 -5.81 -8.10
N LEU A 204 -25.46 -5.42 -7.67
CA LEU A 204 -24.22 -6.01 -8.13
C LEU A 204 -23.82 -7.22 -7.24
N PRO A 205 -23.07 -8.20 -7.76
CA PRO A 205 -22.64 -9.36 -6.98
C PRO A 205 -21.59 -8.98 -5.92
N ARG A 206 -21.49 -9.79 -4.87
CA ARG A 206 -20.45 -9.76 -3.84
C ARG A 206 -19.74 -11.13 -3.88
N PRO A 207 -18.78 -11.31 -4.80
CA PRO A 207 -18.16 -12.62 -4.97
C PRO A 207 -17.50 -13.09 -3.66
N LEU A 208 -17.55 -14.39 -3.39
CA LEU A 208 -16.99 -15.07 -2.22
C LEU A 208 -17.45 -14.53 -0.85
N LEU A 209 -18.43 -13.63 -0.79
CA LEU A 209 -18.88 -13.06 0.50
C LEU A 209 -19.35 -14.16 1.49
N HIS A 210 -19.90 -15.25 0.98
CA HIS A 210 -20.45 -16.35 1.75
C HIS A 210 -19.72 -17.69 1.52
N SER A 211 -18.48 -17.67 0.99
CA SER A 211 -17.69 -18.86 0.68
C SER A 211 -17.25 -19.67 1.91
N GLY A 212 -17.28 -19.06 3.08
CA GLY A 212 -16.84 -19.72 4.32
C GLY A 212 -15.37 -19.48 4.67
N ASP A 213 -14.51 -19.14 3.71
CA ASP A 213 -13.11 -18.73 3.86
C ASP A 213 -12.94 -17.21 4.02
N LEU A 214 -11.69 -16.73 3.92
CA LEU A 214 -11.32 -15.31 3.97
C LEU A 214 -10.80 -14.78 2.63
N ASP A 215 -10.85 -15.59 1.56
CA ASP A 215 -10.39 -15.18 0.23
C ASP A 215 -11.34 -14.19 -0.42
N PHE A 216 -10.80 -13.36 -1.29
CA PHE A 216 -11.52 -12.34 -2.04
C PHE A 216 -11.59 -12.70 -3.53
N SER A 217 -12.59 -12.14 -4.21
CA SER A 217 -12.69 -12.15 -5.67
C SER A 217 -13.44 -10.91 -6.13
N PHE A 218 -12.95 -10.28 -7.18
CA PHE A 218 -13.57 -9.08 -7.77
C PHE A 218 -13.78 -9.17 -9.28
N ALA A 219 -13.22 -10.17 -9.97
CA ALA A 219 -13.38 -10.31 -11.43
C ALA A 219 -14.84 -10.47 -11.85
N GLY A 220 -15.66 -11.20 -11.07
CA GLY A 220 -17.09 -11.34 -11.30
C GLY A 220 -17.85 -10.03 -11.15
N LEU A 221 -17.46 -9.18 -10.20
CA LEU A 221 -18.02 -7.83 -10.02
C LEU A 221 -17.72 -6.96 -11.24
N LYS A 222 -16.48 -6.93 -11.73
CA LYS A 222 -16.11 -6.19 -12.94
C LYS A 222 -16.97 -6.58 -14.15
N THR A 223 -17.19 -7.88 -14.34
CA THR A 223 -18.05 -8.38 -15.42
C THR A 223 -19.50 -7.91 -15.28
N ALA A 224 -20.02 -7.86 -14.05
CA ALA A 224 -21.36 -7.34 -13.76
C ALA A 224 -21.46 -5.84 -14.05
N VAL A 225 -20.46 -5.05 -13.67
CA VAL A 225 -20.37 -3.61 -13.97
C VAL A 225 -20.38 -3.39 -15.48
N LEU A 226 -19.56 -4.12 -16.25
CA LEU A 226 -19.55 -4.06 -17.72
C LEU A 226 -20.93 -4.36 -18.30
N THR A 227 -21.59 -5.39 -17.80
CA THR A 227 -22.94 -5.77 -18.25
C THR A 227 -23.95 -4.67 -18.00
N GLN A 228 -23.90 -4.05 -16.81
CA GLN A 228 -24.80 -2.93 -16.48
C GLN A 228 -24.51 -1.68 -17.32
N ALA A 229 -23.24 -1.32 -17.51
CA ALA A 229 -22.86 -0.20 -18.37
C ALA A 229 -23.36 -0.39 -19.81
N ARG A 230 -23.25 -1.60 -20.36
CA ARG A 230 -23.78 -1.94 -21.69
C ARG A 230 -25.31 -1.88 -21.76
N LYS A 231 -26.02 -2.35 -20.72
CA LYS A 231 -27.49 -2.29 -20.65
C LYS A 231 -28.00 -0.85 -20.59
N LEU A 232 -27.28 0.04 -19.92
CA LEU A 232 -27.63 1.46 -19.84
C LEU A 232 -27.44 2.18 -21.18
N GLY A 233 -26.46 1.78 -22.00
CA GLY A 233 -26.23 2.37 -23.31
C GLY A 233 -26.10 3.90 -23.22
N SER A 234 -26.97 4.65 -23.88
CA SER A 234 -26.98 6.12 -23.84
C SER A 234 -27.37 6.71 -22.49
N ALA A 235 -28.05 5.97 -21.62
CA ALA A 235 -28.43 6.42 -20.28
C ALA A 235 -27.25 6.27 -19.27
N LEU A 236 -26.11 5.74 -19.70
CA LEU A 236 -24.97 5.55 -18.81
C LEU A 236 -24.50 6.86 -18.18
N GLU A 237 -24.44 7.96 -18.94
CA GLU A 237 -23.99 9.25 -18.42
C GLU A 237 -24.84 9.74 -17.24
N GLU A 238 -26.19 9.61 -17.36
CA GLU A 238 -27.11 10.01 -16.30
C GLU A 238 -27.10 9.13 -15.08
N ARG A 239 -26.77 7.83 -15.26
CA ARG A 239 -26.81 6.82 -14.21
C ARG A 239 -25.40 6.41 -13.73
N LYS A 240 -24.36 7.10 -14.20
CA LYS A 240 -22.97 6.77 -13.91
C LYS A 240 -22.63 6.88 -12.41
N ALA A 241 -23.16 7.89 -11.73
CA ALA A 241 -22.99 8.07 -10.29
C ALA A 241 -23.60 6.91 -9.48
N ASP A 242 -24.80 6.46 -9.86
CA ASP A 242 -25.46 5.32 -9.22
C ASP A 242 -24.67 4.02 -9.43
N LEU A 243 -24.15 3.80 -10.64
CA LEU A 243 -23.35 2.62 -10.94
C LEU A 243 -22.02 2.65 -10.17
N ALA A 244 -21.40 3.82 -10.05
CA ALA A 244 -20.20 4.01 -9.23
C ALA A 244 -20.48 3.74 -7.74
N ALA A 245 -21.58 4.29 -7.20
CA ALA A 245 -21.99 4.08 -5.81
C ALA A 245 -22.27 2.60 -5.50
N SER A 246 -23.02 1.92 -6.38
CA SER A 246 -23.31 0.49 -6.23
C SER A 246 -22.06 -0.38 -6.34
N THR A 247 -21.09 0.01 -7.20
CA THR A 247 -19.82 -0.69 -7.37
C THR A 247 -18.96 -0.53 -6.12
N GLN A 248 -18.78 0.70 -5.64
CA GLN A 248 -18.03 0.98 -4.40
C GLN A 248 -18.64 0.24 -3.21
N ALA A 249 -19.96 0.28 -3.04
CA ALA A 249 -20.64 -0.41 -1.96
C ALA A 249 -20.40 -1.93 -2.01
N ALA A 250 -20.38 -2.54 -3.21
CA ALA A 250 -20.12 -3.95 -3.36
C ALA A 250 -18.70 -4.34 -2.93
N ILE A 251 -17.69 -3.55 -3.31
CA ILE A 251 -16.29 -3.79 -2.93
C ILE A 251 -16.13 -3.61 -1.41
N VAL A 252 -16.61 -2.48 -0.88
CA VAL A 252 -16.47 -2.14 0.55
C VAL A 252 -17.17 -3.18 1.44
N GLU A 253 -18.36 -3.63 1.06
CA GLU A 253 -19.08 -4.64 1.85
C GLU A 253 -18.29 -5.95 1.99
N VAL A 254 -17.66 -6.43 0.91
CA VAL A 254 -16.81 -7.63 0.94
C VAL A 254 -15.59 -7.43 1.84
N LEU A 255 -14.87 -6.30 1.67
CA LEU A 255 -13.70 -5.98 2.48
C LEU A 255 -14.04 -5.92 3.96
N VAL A 256 -15.11 -5.21 4.33
CA VAL A 256 -15.54 -5.05 5.74
C VAL A 256 -15.93 -6.39 6.34
N LYS A 257 -16.83 -7.15 5.70
CA LYS A 257 -17.34 -8.41 6.28
C LYS A 257 -16.24 -9.46 6.45
N LYS A 258 -15.33 -9.58 5.48
CA LYS A 258 -14.19 -10.50 5.57
C LYS A 258 -13.18 -10.06 6.66
N SER A 259 -12.94 -8.75 6.81
CA SER A 259 -12.09 -8.23 7.90
C SER A 259 -12.67 -8.52 9.28
N LEU A 260 -13.98 -8.32 9.46
CA LEU A 260 -14.63 -8.64 10.72
C LEU A 260 -14.60 -10.15 11.02
N LYS A 261 -14.79 -11.00 10.01
CA LYS A 261 -14.67 -12.44 10.15
C LYS A 261 -13.23 -12.87 10.52
N ALA A 262 -12.22 -12.23 9.93
CA ALA A 262 -10.81 -12.48 10.28
C ALA A 262 -10.50 -12.09 11.74
N LEU A 263 -11.02 -10.96 12.21
CA LEU A 263 -10.90 -10.54 13.61
C LEU A 263 -11.54 -11.55 14.57
N ASP A 264 -12.75 -12.00 14.25
CA ASP A 264 -13.48 -12.99 15.05
C ASP A 264 -12.69 -14.32 15.10
N GLY A 265 -12.19 -14.80 13.94
CA GLY A 265 -11.40 -16.03 13.84
C GLY A 265 -10.05 -15.96 14.55
N ALA A 266 -9.39 -14.80 14.51
CA ALA A 266 -8.11 -14.57 15.20
C ALA A 266 -8.29 -14.26 16.70
N GLY A 267 -9.48 -13.94 17.16
CA GLY A 267 -9.74 -13.52 18.55
C GLY A 267 -9.10 -12.17 18.90
N LEU A 268 -8.85 -11.30 17.90
CA LEU A 268 -8.14 -10.03 18.08
C LEU A 268 -9.10 -8.83 18.06
N LYS A 269 -8.68 -7.75 18.72
CA LYS A 269 -9.44 -6.50 18.85
C LYS A 269 -8.76 -5.29 18.23
N ARG A 270 -7.76 -5.51 17.38
CA ARG A 270 -7.07 -4.48 16.63
C ARG A 270 -7.08 -4.83 15.15
N LEU A 271 -7.45 -3.86 14.32
CA LEU A 271 -7.41 -3.94 12.85
C LEU A 271 -6.48 -2.84 12.33
N VAL A 272 -5.54 -3.20 11.52
CA VAL A 272 -4.73 -2.28 10.72
C VAL A 272 -5.24 -2.29 9.29
N VAL A 273 -5.47 -1.12 8.68
CA VAL A 273 -5.83 -1.00 7.27
C VAL A 273 -4.73 -0.24 6.56
N ALA A 274 -4.07 -0.90 5.60
CA ALA A 274 -2.91 -0.35 4.91
C ALA A 274 -3.04 -0.50 3.38
N GLY A 275 -2.32 0.35 2.64
CA GLY A 275 -2.39 0.43 1.18
C GLY A 275 -3.35 1.49 0.67
N GLY A 276 -3.22 1.87 -0.60
CA GLY A 276 -3.90 3.03 -1.20
C GLY A 276 -5.42 3.00 -1.13
N VAL A 277 -6.06 1.82 -1.23
CA VAL A 277 -7.53 1.69 -1.08
C VAL A 277 -7.97 1.97 0.36
N GLY A 278 -7.07 1.82 1.35
CA GLY A 278 -7.30 2.23 2.74
C GLY A 278 -7.57 3.72 2.93
N ALA A 279 -7.33 4.56 1.94
CA ALA A 279 -7.74 5.96 1.91
C ALA A 279 -9.22 6.17 1.51
N ASN A 280 -9.92 5.14 1.03
CA ASN A 280 -11.32 5.24 0.63
C ASN A 280 -12.21 5.57 1.82
N ARG A 281 -12.93 6.69 1.74
CA ARG A 281 -13.76 7.21 2.83
C ARG A 281 -14.87 6.25 3.27
N LEU A 282 -15.61 5.69 2.30
CA LEU A 282 -16.68 4.75 2.62
C LEU A 282 -16.16 3.50 3.34
N LEU A 283 -14.98 3.00 2.94
CA LEU A 283 -14.33 1.87 3.60
C LEU A 283 -14.00 2.21 5.06
N ARG A 284 -13.37 3.37 5.31
CA ARG A 284 -13.03 3.84 6.67
C ARG A 284 -14.28 3.99 7.53
N ASP A 285 -15.25 4.76 7.06
CA ASP A 285 -16.49 5.05 7.82
C ASP A 285 -17.23 3.74 8.17
N THR A 286 -17.30 2.79 7.22
CA THR A 286 -17.99 1.52 7.44
C THR A 286 -17.22 0.60 8.40
N LEU A 287 -15.89 0.52 8.28
CA LEU A 287 -15.05 -0.23 9.22
C LEU A 287 -15.11 0.36 10.62
N ASP A 288 -14.96 1.67 10.76
CA ASP A 288 -14.99 2.34 12.05
C ASP A 288 -16.32 2.13 12.78
N GLN A 289 -17.44 2.24 12.07
CA GLN A 289 -18.76 1.98 12.62
C GLN A 289 -18.90 0.51 13.05
N ALA A 290 -18.55 -0.44 12.19
CA ALA A 290 -18.71 -1.87 12.44
C ALA A 290 -17.76 -2.38 13.55
N CYS A 291 -16.54 -1.85 13.60
CA CYS A 291 -15.54 -2.19 14.61
C CYS A 291 -15.86 -1.57 15.97
N ARG A 292 -16.36 -0.33 16.01
CA ARG A 292 -16.78 0.32 17.27
C ARG A 292 -17.81 -0.48 18.06
N VAL A 293 -18.83 -1.02 17.37
CA VAL A 293 -19.86 -1.86 17.99
C VAL A 293 -19.28 -3.15 18.58
N ARG A 294 -18.15 -3.64 18.06
CA ARG A 294 -17.46 -4.86 18.50
C ARG A 294 -16.33 -4.64 19.49
N GLY A 295 -16.09 -3.38 19.89
CA GLY A 295 -14.95 -3.01 20.74
C GLY A 295 -13.60 -3.28 20.07
N VAL A 296 -13.54 -3.17 18.74
CA VAL A 296 -12.32 -3.30 17.93
C VAL A 296 -11.79 -1.91 17.61
N ARG A 297 -10.48 -1.69 17.81
CA ARG A 297 -9.79 -0.47 17.41
C ARG A 297 -9.25 -0.61 16.00
N VAL A 298 -9.47 0.39 15.16
CA VAL A 298 -8.96 0.43 13.79
C VAL A 298 -7.84 1.46 13.70
N HIS A 299 -6.73 1.08 13.07
CA HIS A 299 -5.57 1.95 12.85
C HIS A 299 -5.32 2.12 11.36
N TYR A 300 -5.06 3.34 10.96
CA TYR A 300 -4.76 3.72 9.57
C TYR A 300 -3.45 4.51 9.53
N PRO A 301 -2.67 4.43 8.45
CA PRO A 301 -1.68 5.45 8.20
C PRO A 301 -2.36 6.79 7.93
N GLU A 302 -1.64 7.88 8.11
CA GLU A 302 -2.11 9.19 7.67
C GLU A 302 -2.40 9.19 6.16
N LEU A 303 -3.37 9.97 5.70
CA LEU A 303 -3.85 9.90 4.32
C LEU A 303 -2.74 10.06 3.27
N HIS A 304 -1.76 10.94 3.53
CA HIS A 304 -0.63 11.16 2.65
C HIS A 304 0.44 10.05 2.66
N LEU A 305 0.33 9.08 3.61
CA LEU A 305 1.18 7.90 3.73
C LEU A 305 0.46 6.60 3.33
N CYS A 306 -0.78 6.66 2.84
CA CYS A 306 -1.53 5.47 2.42
C CYS A 306 -1.01 4.86 1.12
N THR A 307 -0.50 5.68 0.19
CA THR A 307 0.09 5.21 -1.07
C THR A 307 1.56 4.86 -0.89
N ASP A 308 2.19 4.33 -1.94
CA ASP A 308 3.60 3.98 -1.95
C ASP A 308 4.46 5.20 -1.60
N ASN A 309 5.38 5.05 -0.65
CA ASN A 309 6.21 6.16 -0.18
C ASN A 309 7.51 5.69 0.48
N GLY A 310 8.52 6.57 0.55
CA GLY A 310 9.81 6.24 1.18
C GLY A 310 9.74 6.08 2.70
N ALA A 311 8.76 6.71 3.37
CA ALA A 311 8.65 6.67 4.83
C ALA A 311 8.30 5.25 5.33
N MET A 312 7.41 4.52 4.63
CA MET A 312 7.07 3.15 4.97
C MET A 312 8.28 2.21 4.87
N ILE A 313 9.19 2.46 3.91
CA ILE A 313 10.40 1.65 3.72
C ILE A 313 11.45 1.95 4.81
N ALA A 314 11.68 3.23 5.09
CA ALA A 314 12.58 3.63 6.17
C ALA A 314 12.08 3.14 7.54
N MET A 315 10.76 3.22 7.79
CA MET A 315 10.12 2.74 9.03
C MET A 315 10.27 1.22 9.17
N ALA A 316 9.93 0.46 8.12
CA ALA A 316 10.07 -0.99 8.16
C ALA A 316 11.53 -1.41 8.39
N ALA A 317 12.49 -0.76 7.74
CA ALA A 317 13.91 -1.00 7.98
C ALA A 317 14.30 -0.74 9.45
N ALA A 318 13.87 0.40 10.02
CA ALA A 318 14.11 0.75 11.41
C ALA A 318 13.56 -0.31 12.36
N MET A 319 12.29 -0.70 12.19
CA MET A 319 11.64 -1.70 13.03
C MET A 319 12.26 -3.09 12.90
N ARG A 320 12.66 -3.51 11.69
CA ARG A 320 13.33 -4.80 11.47
C ARG A 320 14.69 -4.87 12.16
N VAL A 321 15.49 -3.80 12.06
CA VAL A 321 16.79 -3.72 12.75
C VAL A 321 16.61 -3.69 14.26
N GLN A 322 15.67 -2.90 14.78
CA GLN A 322 15.37 -2.85 16.22
C GLN A 322 14.89 -4.20 16.78
N ALA A 323 14.10 -4.95 15.99
CA ALA A 323 13.62 -6.27 16.35
C ALA A 323 14.68 -7.38 16.20
N GLY A 324 15.86 -7.08 15.61
CA GLY A 324 16.91 -8.07 15.36
C GLY A 324 16.54 -9.13 14.31
N VAL A 325 15.58 -8.81 13.41
CA VAL A 325 15.11 -9.74 12.36
C VAL A 325 15.67 -9.43 10.98
N ALA A 326 16.56 -8.47 10.88
CA ALA A 326 17.29 -8.15 9.66
C ALA A 326 18.69 -7.59 9.97
N GLU A 327 19.65 -7.98 9.14
CA GLU A 327 21.00 -7.45 9.14
C GLU A 327 21.25 -6.67 7.84
N ALA A 328 21.78 -5.46 7.98
CA ALA A 328 22.18 -4.64 6.85
C ALA A 328 23.62 -5.00 6.43
N GLY A 329 23.90 -4.97 5.13
CA GLY A 329 25.19 -5.39 4.57
C GLY A 329 25.94 -4.27 3.86
N CYS A 330 27.27 -4.40 3.80
CA CYS A 330 28.16 -3.49 3.06
C CYS A 330 28.83 -4.18 1.83
N ASP A 331 28.32 -5.30 1.39
CA ASP A 331 28.78 -5.96 0.17
C ASP A 331 28.21 -5.31 -1.10
N TYR A 332 27.12 -4.53 -0.94
CA TYR A 332 26.40 -3.83 -1.99
C TYR A 332 25.93 -4.71 -3.16
N ALA A 333 26.06 -6.03 -3.01
CA ALA A 333 25.44 -6.98 -3.90
C ALA A 333 23.93 -7.00 -3.64
N PHE A 334 23.14 -6.87 -4.68
CA PHE A 334 21.70 -6.89 -4.55
C PHE A 334 21.04 -7.75 -5.62
N ASP A 335 19.90 -8.29 -5.23
CA ASP A 335 18.93 -8.94 -6.10
C ASP A 335 17.55 -8.36 -5.78
N VAL A 336 16.72 -8.15 -6.79
CA VAL A 336 15.35 -7.71 -6.61
C VAL A 336 14.40 -8.88 -6.75
N LYS A 337 13.29 -8.82 -6.01
CA LYS A 337 12.28 -9.88 -5.97
C LYS A 337 10.93 -9.37 -6.49
N PRO A 338 10.70 -9.33 -7.82
CA PRO A 338 9.46 -8.83 -8.41
C PRO A 338 8.22 -9.57 -7.90
N ARG A 339 8.38 -10.84 -7.56
CA ARG A 339 7.40 -11.68 -6.87
C ARG A 339 8.00 -12.16 -5.56
N TRP A 340 7.42 -11.77 -4.47
CA TRP A 340 7.91 -12.10 -3.14
C TRP A 340 6.72 -12.20 -2.18
N PRO A 341 6.28 -13.41 -1.78
CA PRO A 341 5.24 -13.57 -0.78
C PRO A 341 5.68 -13.05 0.57
N LEU A 342 4.84 -12.28 1.26
CA LEU A 342 5.22 -11.67 2.55
C LEU A 342 5.46 -12.72 3.64
N GLN A 343 4.76 -13.84 3.59
CA GLN A 343 4.95 -14.97 4.51
C GLN A 343 6.35 -15.60 4.44
N ASP A 344 7.09 -15.38 3.35
CA ASP A 344 8.48 -15.87 3.23
C ASP A 344 9.47 -15.07 4.11
N LEU A 345 9.04 -13.93 4.66
CA LEU A 345 9.81 -13.18 5.67
C LEU A 345 9.81 -13.85 7.05
N SER A 346 8.84 -14.71 7.32
CA SER A 346 8.67 -15.41 8.59
C SER A 346 9.49 -16.71 8.66
N ARG A 347 10.20 -17.04 7.57
CA ARG A 347 11.05 -18.22 7.43
C ARG A 347 12.51 -17.81 7.45
#